data_09d838f09f69c2e19b845a5123a5fb36
#
_entry.id   09d838f09f69c2e19b845a5123a5fb36
#
_cell.length_a   1.000
_cell.length_b   1.000
_cell.length_c   1.000
_cell.angle_alpha   90.00
_cell.angle_beta   90.00
_cell.angle_gamma   90.00
#
_symmetry.space_group_name_H-M   'P 1'
#
loop_
_entity.id
_entity.type
_entity.pdbx_description
1 polymer ?
#
loop_
_entity_poly.entity_id
_entity_poly.type
_entity_poly.pdbx_seq_one_letter_code
_entity_poly.pdbx_strand_id
1 'polypeptide(L)'
;MRMRAALCGLLLAVAANVNAESLDWLKIVAFAAHQTDYSGVFVYQYDNRIETSRIIHVVEADGEYEKLESLDGPKRKIIRHHGQVWCYINNKMVQVDSQQVRIRFPAFLPEQISTLSANYQAEQIGVARVAGYNAQVILFEPKDNLRYAHKIWADTGSGLLLKAAVLGDKNQVIEQYAFTQLQIGGDIDRSWIDAAAPGNSLPVSPEVIKGGTPVNSGWAADALPAGFKKTMEIERPMRGRQTPVTQIVFSDGLSAISVFIEPDDGDEDNVSGLSSRGAVNLYHKVVAGQLFTVVGEVPARTVIQVLDSIRYKGK
;
A
#
# COMPACT_ATOMS: atom_id res chain seq x y z
N MET A 1 18.14 -26.25 56.53
CA MET A 1 18.67 -26.42 55.17
C MET A 1 17.62 -27.09 54.30
N ARG A 2 17.10 -26.52 53.28
CA ARG A 2 16.04 -26.85 52.31
C ARG A 2 14.90 -25.82 52.33
N MET A 3 15.07 -24.78 51.52
CA MET A 3 13.95 -24.07 50.87
C MET A 3 14.49 -22.95 49.95
N ARG A 4 15.00 -23.29 48.79
CA ARG A 4 15.33 -22.35 47.72
C ARG A 4 15.30 -23.11 46.37
N ALA A 5 14.12 -23.40 45.83
CA ALA A 5 13.98 -23.81 44.46
C ALA A 5 12.48 -23.86 44.07
N ALA A 6 11.81 -22.71 43.97
CA ALA A 6 10.46 -22.65 43.34
C ALA A 6 10.08 -21.20 42.96
N LEU A 7 10.95 -20.43 42.33
CA LEU A 7 10.54 -19.08 41.89
C LEU A 7 10.97 -18.71 40.45
N CYS A 8 11.48 -19.66 39.66
CA CYS A 8 11.88 -19.37 38.26
C CYS A 8 10.90 -19.83 37.19
N GLY A 9 9.80 -20.47 37.53
CA GLY A 9 8.86 -21.06 36.53
C GLY A 9 7.71 -20.16 36.08
N LEU A 10 7.46 -18.99 36.72
CA LEU A 10 6.23 -18.22 36.46
C LEU A 10 6.41 -17.02 35.49
N LEU A 11 7.63 -16.66 35.17
CA LEU A 11 7.89 -15.48 34.30
C LEU A 11 7.88 -15.76 32.78
N LEU A 12 7.96 -17.01 32.38
CA LEU A 12 7.97 -17.40 30.96
C LEU A 12 6.56 -17.55 30.35
N ALA A 13 5.53 -17.75 31.15
CA ALA A 13 4.16 -17.90 30.66
C ALA A 13 3.46 -16.58 30.31
N VAL A 14 3.91 -15.44 30.88
CA VAL A 14 3.28 -14.13 30.65
C VAL A 14 3.71 -13.54 29.30
N ALA A 15 4.94 -13.79 28.86
CA ALA A 15 5.44 -13.26 27.57
C ALA A 15 4.81 -13.92 26.34
N ALA A 16 4.39 -15.18 26.42
CA ALA A 16 3.77 -15.90 25.30
C ALA A 16 2.32 -15.45 25.07
N ASN A 17 1.58 -15.08 26.11
CA ASN A 17 0.19 -14.64 25.98
C ASN A 17 0.09 -13.23 25.38
N VAL A 18 1.00 -12.32 25.69
CA VAL A 18 1.01 -10.96 25.13
C VAL A 18 1.25 -10.97 23.62
N ASN A 19 2.07 -11.87 23.11
CA ASN A 19 2.31 -12.00 21.66
C ASN A 19 1.12 -12.59 20.88
N ALA A 20 0.35 -13.49 21.48
CA ALA A 20 -0.81 -14.10 20.85
C ALA A 20 -1.98 -13.09 20.75
N GLU A 21 -2.29 -12.38 21.81
CA GLU A 21 -3.33 -11.34 21.81
C GLU A 21 -3.04 -10.20 20.84
N SER A 22 -1.79 -9.78 20.73
CA SER A 22 -1.39 -8.72 19.81
C SER A 22 -1.53 -9.15 18.34
N LEU A 23 -1.26 -10.41 18.03
CA LEU A 23 -1.38 -10.94 16.67
C LEU A 23 -2.85 -11.09 16.24
N ASP A 24 -3.72 -11.52 17.14
CA ASP A 24 -5.16 -11.67 16.86
C ASP A 24 -5.82 -10.31 16.67
N TRP A 25 -5.41 -9.31 17.46
CA TRP A 25 -5.90 -7.94 17.26
C TRP A 25 -5.43 -7.33 15.93
N LEU A 26 -4.19 -7.59 15.51
CA LEU A 26 -3.70 -7.15 14.20
C LEU A 26 -4.49 -7.76 13.03
N LYS A 27 -5.04 -8.97 13.17
CA LYS A 27 -5.96 -9.53 12.18
C LYS A 27 -7.25 -8.71 12.08
N ILE A 28 -7.81 -8.31 13.23
CA ILE A 28 -8.98 -7.42 13.25
C ILE A 28 -8.67 -6.12 12.51
N VAL A 29 -7.51 -5.50 12.78
CA VAL A 29 -7.08 -4.26 12.12
C VAL A 29 -6.93 -4.44 10.60
N ALA A 30 -6.40 -5.59 10.14
CA ALA A 30 -6.23 -5.87 8.72
C ALA A 30 -7.56 -5.94 7.95
N PHE A 31 -8.60 -6.44 8.60
CA PHE A 31 -9.94 -6.59 7.98
C PHE A 31 -10.88 -5.41 8.25
N ALA A 32 -10.59 -4.58 9.26
CA ALA A 32 -11.50 -3.54 9.71
C ALA A 32 -11.93 -2.58 8.59
N ALA A 33 -11.01 -2.20 7.72
CA ALA A 33 -11.30 -1.29 6.61
C ALA A 33 -12.26 -1.89 5.56
N HIS A 34 -12.35 -3.22 5.48
CA HIS A 34 -13.21 -3.98 4.55
C HIS A 34 -14.56 -4.37 5.15
N GLN A 35 -14.67 -4.36 6.47
CA GLN A 35 -15.87 -4.86 7.18
C GLN A 35 -16.65 -3.77 7.90
N THR A 36 -16.15 -2.54 7.90
CA THR A 36 -16.71 -1.43 8.67
C THR A 36 -17.24 -0.36 7.73
N ASP A 37 -18.46 0.11 7.99
CA ASP A 37 -18.97 1.32 7.37
C ASP A 37 -18.26 2.53 7.98
N TYR A 38 -17.71 3.41 7.15
CA TYR A 38 -17.11 4.66 7.61
C TYR A 38 -17.18 5.75 6.56
N SER A 39 -17.18 7.00 7.03
CA SER A 39 -17.09 8.19 6.21
C SER A 39 -16.18 9.20 6.89
N GLY A 40 -15.26 9.81 6.14
CA GLY A 40 -14.33 10.74 6.73
C GLY A 40 -13.54 11.58 5.74
N VAL A 41 -12.80 12.51 6.31
CA VAL A 41 -11.81 13.34 5.60
C VAL A 41 -10.44 13.02 6.19
N PHE A 42 -9.49 12.69 5.33
CA PHE A 42 -8.13 12.48 5.73
C PHE A 42 -7.15 13.32 4.93
N VAL A 43 -5.99 13.54 5.50
CA VAL A 43 -4.86 14.19 4.85
C VAL A 43 -3.79 13.16 4.53
N TYR A 44 -3.17 13.30 3.36
CA TYR A 44 -1.92 12.64 2.99
C TYR A 44 -0.83 13.69 2.96
N GLN A 45 0.21 13.50 3.76
CA GLN A 45 1.36 14.38 3.85
C GLN A 45 2.62 13.64 3.44
N TYR A 46 3.38 14.24 2.54
CA TYR A 46 4.71 13.79 2.12
C TYR A 46 5.55 14.98 1.70
N ASP A 47 6.83 14.94 1.98
CA ASP A 47 7.73 16.08 1.80
C ASP A 47 7.11 17.36 2.43
N ASN A 48 6.97 18.43 1.64
CA ASN A 48 6.32 19.69 2.02
C ASN A 48 4.90 19.82 1.44
N ARG A 49 4.23 18.70 1.07
CA ARG A 49 2.90 18.69 0.44
C ARG A 49 1.88 18.05 1.36
N ILE A 50 0.67 18.58 1.30
CA ILE A 50 -0.51 18.03 1.95
C ILE A 50 -1.59 17.92 0.88
N GLU A 51 -2.21 16.75 0.79
CA GLU A 51 -3.36 16.47 -0.06
C GLU A 51 -4.52 16.03 0.82
N THR A 52 -5.70 16.58 0.60
CA THR A 52 -6.90 16.26 1.38
C THR A 52 -7.88 15.46 0.54
N SER A 53 -8.43 14.41 1.11
CA SER A 53 -9.39 13.55 0.45
C SER A 53 -10.56 13.22 1.37
N ARG A 54 -11.74 13.02 0.77
CA ARG A 54 -12.92 12.45 1.44
C ARG A 54 -13.07 11.01 0.99
N ILE A 55 -13.34 10.13 1.95
CA ILE A 55 -13.64 8.72 1.70
C ILE A 55 -14.99 8.36 2.31
N ILE A 56 -15.76 7.55 1.58
CA ILE A 56 -16.96 6.88 2.07
C ILE A 56 -16.81 5.41 1.72
N HIS A 57 -16.97 4.55 2.70
CA HIS A 57 -16.95 3.11 2.54
C HIS A 57 -18.17 2.52 3.21
N VAL A 58 -18.88 1.66 2.52
CA VAL A 58 -20.04 0.93 3.04
C VAL A 58 -20.03 -0.51 2.55
N VAL A 59 -20.53 -1.40 3.39
CA VAL A 59 -20.66 -2.83 3.12
C VAL A 59 -22.14 -3.13 2.91
N GLU A 60 -22.47 -3.65 1.73
CA GLU A 60 -23.81 -4.04 1.34
C GLU A 60 -23.87 -5.56 1.16
N ALA A 61 -25.08 -6.09 0.93
CA ALA A 61 -25.31 -7.53 0.76
C ALA A 61 -24.54 -8.14 -0.43
N ASP A 62 -24.25 -7.32 -1.45
CA ASP A 62 -23.55 -7.69 -2.67
C ASP A 62 -22.05 -7.33 -2.64
N GLY A 63 -21.55 -6.70 -1.56
CA GLY A 63 -20.12 -6.39 -1.37
C GLY A 63 -19.81 -4.99 -0.89
N GLU A 64 -18.55 -4.63 -1.02
CA GLU A 64 -18.00 -3.34 -0.59
C GLU A 64 -18.17 -2.28 -1.66
N TYR A 65 -18.54 -1.08 -1.23
CA TYR A 65 -18.56 0.14 -2.05
C TYR A 65 -17.64 1.18 -1.44
N GLU A 66 -16.74 1.73 -2.21
CA GLU A 66 -15.88 2.83 -1.78
C GLU A 66 -15.93 3.99 -2.77
N LYS A 67 -16.05 5.19 -2.24
CA LYS A 67 -15.92 6.45 -2.97
C LYS A 67 -14.83 7.30 -2.33
N LEU A 68 -13.81 7.65 -3.13
CA LEU A 68 -12.71 8.54 -2.75
C LEU A 68 -12.73 9.79 -3.62
N GLU A 69 -12.72 10.98 -3.02
CA GLU A 69 -12.75 12.27 -3.70
C GLU A 69 -11.60 13.17 -3.23
N SER A 70 -10.83 13.74 -4.17
CA SER A 70 -9.87 14.81 -3.84
C SER A 70 -10.62 16.09 -3.48
N LEU A 71 -10.28 16.72 -2.36
CA LEU A 71 -10.86 17.97 -1.91
C LEU A 71 -10.03 19.21 -2.30
N ASP A 72 -8.79 18.99 -2.69
CA ASP A 72 -7.87 19.99 -3.19
C ASP A 72 -7.24 19.56 -4.53
N GLY A 73 -6.63 20.51 -5.25
CA GLY A 73 -6.03 20.26 -6.55
C GLY A 73 -7.03 19.92 -7.66
N PRO A 74 -6.61 19.17 -8.68
CA PRO A 74 -7.48 18.73 -9.77
C PRO A 74 -8.58 17.79 -9.26
N LYS A 75 -9.81 18.01 -9.72
CA LYS A 75 -10.96 17.15 -9.35
C LYS A 75 -10.69 15.70 -9.77
N ARG A 76 -10.61 14.82 -8.79
CA ARG A 76 -10.48 13.38 -8.99
C ARG A 76 -11.46 12.65 -8.08
N LYS A 77 -12.18 11.69 -8.63
CA LYS A 77 -13.06 10.79 -7.90
C LYS A 77 -12.73 9.35 -8.31
N ILE A 78 -12.63 8.48 -7.34
CA ILE A 78 -12.44 7.05 -7.54
C ILE A 78 -13.61 6.34 -6.90
N ILE A 79 -14.20 5.41 -7.61
CA ILE A 79 -15.26 4.52 -7.11
C ILE A 79 -14.76 3.10 -7.27
N ARG A 80 -14.93 2.29 -6.21
CA ARG A 80 -14.62 0.86 -6.20
C ARG A 80 -15.85 0.06 -5.83
N HIS A 81 -16.10 -0.99 -6.57
CA HIS A 81 -17.15 -1.97 -6.30
C HIS A 81 -16.90 -3.24 -7.12
N HIS A 82 -17.13 -4.43 -6.56
CA HIS A 82 -16.98 -5.75 -7.21
C HIS A 82 -15.64 -5.95 -7.93
N GLY A 83 -14.55 -5.52 -7.31
CA GLY A 83 -13.22 -5.61 -7.92
C GLY A 83 -13.01 -4.72 -9.13
N GLN A 84 -13.94 -3.84 -9.44
CA GLN A 84 -13.83 -2.84 -10.47
C GLN A 84 -13.48 -1.47 -9.89
N VAL A 85 -12.72 -0.68 -10.64
CA VAL A 85 -12.32 0.67 -10.23
C VAL A 85 -12.59 1.65 -11.36
N TRP A 86 -13.38 2.67 -11.07
CA TRP A 86 -13.64 3.78 -11.99
C TRP A 86 -12.97 5.04 -11.48
N CYS A 87 -12.10 5.61 -12.30
CA CYS A 87 -11.44 6.88 -12.02
C CYS A 87 -12.07 7.99 -12.86
N TYR A 88 -12.53 9.04 -12.21
CA TYR A 88 -13.03 10.25 -12.86
C TYR A 88 -11.98 11.35 -12.68
N ILE A 89 -11.42 11.83 -13.77
CA ILE A 89 -10.41 12.89 -13.80
C ILE A 89 -10.91 13.97 -14.76
N ASN A 90 -11.19 15.18 -14.27
CA ASN A 90 -11.69 16.30 -15.08
C ASN A 90 -12.87 15.90 -15.99
N ASN A 91 -13.87 15.19 -15.44
CA ASN A 91 -15.07 14.68 -16.15
C ASN A 91 -14.79 13.57 -17.18
N LYS A 92 -13.59 13.03 -17.29
CA LYS A 92 -13.31 11.83 -18.07
C LYS A 92 -13.36 10.62 -17.14
N MET A 93 -14.09 9.59 -17.55
CA MET A 93 -14.15 8.32 -16.81
C MET A 93 -13.18 7.33 -17.45
N VAL A 94 -12.38 6.69 -16.61
CA VAL A 94 -11.45 5.63 -17.00
C VAL A 94 -11.72 4.44 -16.09
N GLN A 95 -12.01 3.28 -16.67
CA GLN A 95 -12.09 2.04 -15.90
C GLN A 95 -10.69 1.42 -15.81
N VAL A 96 -10.28 1.09 -14.60
CA VAL A 96 -8.97 0.49 -14.31
C VAL A 96 -9.19 -0.86 -13.66
N ASP A 97 -8.37 -1.83 -14.01
CA ASP A 97 -8.35 -3.11 -13.31
C ASP A 97 -7.95 -2.91 -11.83
N SER A 98 -8.72 -3.48 -10.91
CA SER A 98 -8.49 -3.35 -9.46
C SER A 98 -7.11 -3.84 -9.03
N GLN A 99 -6.55 -4.84 -9.72
CA GLN A 99 -5.20 -5.35 -9.44
C GLN A 99 -4.10 -4.31 -9.69
N GLN A 100 -4.40 -3.26 -10.47
CA GLN A 100 -3.46 -2.18 -10.76
C GLN A 100 -3.56 -1.00 -9.80
N VAL A 101 -4.64 -0.92 -9.03
CA VAL A 101 -4.88 0.17 -8.08
C VAL A 101 -4.59 -0.34 -6.68
N ARG A 102 -3.41 0.00 -6.18
CA ARG A 102 -3.07 -0.32 -4.79
C ARG A 102 -3.96 0.50 -3.87
N ILE A 103 -4.82 -0.19 -3.13
CA ILE A 103 -5.57 0.41 -2.02
C ILE A 103 -4.55 0.67 -0.91
N ARG A 104 -4.53 1.90 -0.40
CA ARG A 104 -3.61 2.24 0.69
C ARG A 104 -4.38 2.50 1.97
N PHE A 105 -4.70 3.74 2.25
CA PHE A 105 -5.33 4.11 3.51
C PHE A 105 -6.85 4.19 3.37
N PRO A 106 -7.60 3.63 4.32
CA PRO A 106 -7.21 2.96 5.56
C PRO A 106 -6.92 1.46 5.42
N ALA A 107 -7.13 0.80 4.28
CA ALA A 107 -6.83 -0.61 4.02
C ALA A 107 -5.31 -0.82 3.75
N PHE A 108 -4.48 -0.51 4.74
CA PHE A 108 -3.03 -0.48 4.61
C PHE A 108 -2.36 -1.83 4.88
N LEU A 109 -2.91 -2.62 5.81
CA LEU A 109 -2.32 -3.89 6.22
C LEU A 109 -2.72 -5.04 5.28
N PRO A 110 -1.83 -6.00 5.02
CA PRO A 110 -2.20 -7.21 4.29
C PRO A 110 -3.09 -8.10 5.15
N GLU A 111 -4.03 -8.81 4.51
CA GLU A 111 -4.89 -9.78 5.20
C GLU A 111 -4.09 -10.87 5.93
N GLN A 112 -2.97 -11.29 5.37
CA GLN A 112 -2.08 -12.30 5.96
C GLN A 112 -1.01 -11.66 6.85
N ILE A 113 -1.42 -11.06 7.95
CA ILE A 113 -0.53 -10.39 8.94
C ILE A 113 0.60 -11.29 9.43
N SER A 114 0.37 -12.60 9.56
CA SER A 114 1.38 -13.55 10.04
C SER A 114 2.64 -13.59 9.16
N THR A 115 2.53 -13.23 7.87
CA THR A 115 3.68 -13.18 6.96
C THR A 115 4.64 -12.04 7.29
N LEU A 116 4.16 -10.99 7.94
CA LEU A 116 4.97 -9.83 8.31
C LEU A 116 5.99 -10.16 9.40
N SER A 117 5.67 -11.08 10.31
CA SER A 117 6.54 -11.43 11.45
C SER A 117 7.90 -11.98 11.03
N ALA A 118 8.05 -12.50 9.83
CA ALA A 118 9.34 -12.94 9.30
C ALA A 118 10.31 -11.76 9.09
N ASN A 119 9.80 -10.59 8.66
CA ASN A 119 10.58 -9.45 8.21
C ASN A 119 10.44 -8.21 9.08
N TYR A 120 9.41 -8.14 9.92
CA TYR A 120 9.15 -7.04 10.84
C TYR A 120 8.95 -7.55 12.26
N GLN A 121 9.32 -6.72 13.22
CA GLN A 121 8.92 -6.84 14.61
C GLN A 121 7.76 -5.87 14.82
N ALA A 122 6.59 -6.39 15.22
CA ALA A 122 5.44 -5.57 15.57
C ALA A 122 5.42 -5.35 17.08
N GLU A 123 5.33 -4.10 17.51
CA GLU A 123 5.29 -3.71 18.92
C GLU A 123 4.17 -2.69 19.15
N GLN A 124 3.37 -2.93 20.19
CA GLN A 124 2.44 -1.95 20.69
C GLN A 124 3.20 -0.95 21.55
N ILE A 125 3.30 0.30 21.08
CA ILE A 125 4.13 1.32 21.73
C ILE A 125 3.32 2.36 22.52
N GLY A 126 1.99 2.19 22.61
CA GLY A 126 1.15 3.06 23.43
C GLY A 126 -0.25 3.27 22.89
N VAL A 127 -0.90 4.29 23.41
CA VAL A 127 -2.23 4.76 23.03
C VAL A 127 -2.19 6.23 22.65
N ALA A 128 -3.10 6.64 21.78
CA ALA A 128 -3.21 8.03 21.32
C ALA A 128 -4.67 8.35 21.01
N ARG A 129 -4.94 9.60 20.62
CA ARG A 129 -6.24 10.04 20.13
C ARG A 129 -6.09 10.60 18.71
N VAL A 130 -6.88 10.11 17.78
CA VAL A 130 -6.89 10.55 16.36
C VAL A 130 -8.33 10.77 15.92
N ALA A 131 -8.63 11.92 15.32
CA ALA A 131 -9.97 12.28 14.82
C ALA A 131 -11.09 12.07 15.86
N GLY A 132 -10.79 12.21 17.15
CA GLY A 132 -11.78 12.02 18.23
C GLY A 132 -11.85 10.60 18.80
N TYR A 133 -11.24 9.61 18.18
CA TYR A 133 -11.24 8.19 18.59
C TYR A 133 -9.98 7.81 19.37
N ASN A 134 -10.11 6.86 20.30
CA ASN A 134 -8.97 6.27 20.99
C ASN A 134 -8.28 5.27 20.06
N ALA A 135 -6.97 5.36 19.96
CA ALA A 135 -6.19 4.53 19.05
C ALA A 135 -5.09 3.77 19.80
N GLN A 136 -4.92 2.51 19.48
CA GLN A 136 -3.75 1.72 19.80
C GLN A 136 -2.65 2.04 18.77
N VAL A 137 -1.44 2.28 19.26
CA VAL A 137 -0.29 2.65 18.41
C VAL A 137 0.63 1.44 18.28
N ILE A 138 0.89 1.04 17.04
CA ILE A 138 1.75 -0.10 16.70
C ILE A 138 2.88 0.37 15.80
N LEU A 139 4.09 -0.08 16.13
CA LEU A 139 5.28 0.09 15.31
C LEU A 139 5.63 -1.26 14.67
N PHE A 140 5.76 -1.28 13.35
CA PHE A 140 6.38 -2.36 12.59
C PHE A 140 7.81 -1.96 12.28
N GLU A 141 8.74 -2.49 13.04
CA GLU A 141 10.16 -2.23 12.85
C GLU A 141 10.77 -3.29 11.94
N PRO A 142 11.43 -2.92 10.83
CA PRO A 142 12.03 -3.90 9.94
C PRO A 142 13.25 -4.57 10.59
N LYS A 143 13.45 -5.85 10.28
CA LYS A 143 14.60 -6.63 10.75
C LYS A 143 15.86 -6.43 9.91
N ASP A 144 15.77 -5.65 8.84
CA ASP A 144 16.88 -5.28 7.96
C ASP A 144 16.83 -3.77 7.64
N ASN A 145 17.78 -3.27 6.87
CA ASN A 145 17.84 -1.88 6.45
C ASN A 145 17.34 -1.64 5.02
N LEU A 146 16.66 -2.63 4.41
CA LEU A 146 16.21 -2.58 3.02
C LEU A 146 14.73 -2.18 2.88
N ARG A 147 14.09 -1.82 3.99
CA ARG A 147 12.68 -1.38 4.06
C ARG A 147 12.49 -0.31 5.12
N TYR A 148 11.38 0.39 5.04
CA TYR A 148 11.02 1.39 6.04
C TYR A 148 10.29 0.77 7.22
N ALA A 149 10.37 1.43 8.38
CA ALA A 149 9.48 1.16 9.49
C ALA A 149 8.10 1.80 9.23
N HIS A 150 7.06 1.14 9.72
CA HIS A 150 5.68 1.63 9.62
C HIS A 150 5.08 1.81 11.00
N LYS A 151 4.42 2.94 11.22
CA LYS A 151 3.71 3.22 12.46
C LYS A 151 2.24 3.44 12.15
N ILE A 152 1.37 2.70 12.84
CA ILE A 152 -0.06 2.75 12.63
C ILE A 152 -0.79 3.10 13.92
N TRP A 153 -1.95 3.72 13.78
CA TRP A 153 -2.88 4.04 14.85
C TRP A 153 -4.23 3.44 14.46
N ALA A 154 -4.68 2.45 15.19
CA ALA A 154 -5.94 1.77 14.93
C ALA A 154 -6.94 2.01 16.05
N ASP A 155 -8.19 2.30 15.69
CA ASP A 155 -9.26 2.51 16.66
C ASP A 155 -9.41 1.30 17.59
N THR A 156 -9.46 1.54 18.89
CA THR A 156 -9.54 0.47 19.90
C THR A 156 -10.87 -0.29 19.84
N GLY A 157 -11.94 0.30 19.29
CA GLY A 157 -13.25 -0.31 19.20
C GLY A 157 -13.45 -1.13 17.92
N SER A 158 -13.18 -0.54 16.76
CA SER A 158 -13.43 -1.15 15.45
C SER A 158 -12.20 -1.79 14.80
N GLY A 159 -10.99 -1.42 15.23
CA GLY A 159 -9.74 -1.77 14.56
C GLY A 159 -9.43 -0.93 13.30
N LEU A 160 -10.32 -0.03 12.89
CA LEU A 160 -10.10 0.80 11.70
C LEU A 160 -8.85 1.66 11.86
N LEU A 161 -8.01 1.71 10.83
CA LEU A 161 -6.83 2.58 10.84
C LEU A 161 -7.25 4.04 10.78
N LEU A 162 -6.84 4.79 11.79
CA LEU A 162 -7.09 6.23 11.93
C LEU A 162 -5.93 7.06 11.39
N LYS A 163 -4.73 6.50 11.43
CA LYS A 163 -3.49 7.12 10.96
C LYS A 163 -2.47 6.03 10.60
N ALA A 164 -1.68 6.27 9.56
CA ALA A 164 -0.53 5.46 9.19
C ALA A 164 0.63 6.37 8.79
N ALA A 165 1.86 6.01 9.16
CA ALA A 165 3.06 6.75 8.83
C ALA A 165 4.19 5.80 8.43
N VAL A 166 4.98 6.22 7.44
CA VAL A 166 6.23 5.61 7.04
C VAL A 166 7.37 6.38 7.69
N LEU A 167 8.29 5.67 8.34
CA LEU A 167 9.41 6.25 9.06
C LEU A 167 10.72 5.96 8.33
N GLY A 168 11.55 6.97 8.23
CA GLY A 168 12.91 6.86 7.67
C GLY A 168 13.92 6.31 8.68
N ASP A 169 15.17 6.18 8.23
CA ASP A 169 16.28 5.60 9.00
C ASP A 169 16.57 6.30 10.34
N LYS A 170 16.13 7.56 10.50
CA LYS A 170 16.26 8.34 11.75
C LYS A 170 14.95 8.48 12.51
N ASN A 171 13.99 7.59 12.25
CA ASN A 171 12.63 7.63 12.79
C ASN A 171 11.85 8.92 12.46
N GLN A 172 12.28 9.72 11.49
CA GLN A 172 11.52 10.84 10.98
C GLN A 172 10.35 10.35 10.11
N VAL A 173 9.21 11.02 10.20
CA VAL A 173 8.08 10.74 9.31
C VAL A 173 8.44 11.19 7.90
N ILE A 174 8.43 10.25 6.93
CA ILE A 174 8.64 10.52 5.51
C ILE A 174 7.30 10.86 4.85
N GLU A 175 6.28 10.07 5.16
CA GLU A 175 4.91 10.30 4.72
C GLU A 175 3.92 9.79 5.77
N GLN A 176 2.72 10.36 5.76
CA GLN A 176 1.65 9.91 6.63
C GLN A 176 0.26 10.17 6.04
N TYR A 177 -0.66 9.31 6.43
CA TYR A 177 -2.11 9.47 6.25
C TYR A 177 -2.74 9.65 7.62
N ALA A 178 -3.67 10.57 7.77
CA ALA A 178 -4.39 10.76 9.04
C ALA A 178 -5.80 11.27 8.80
N PHE A 179 -6.81 10.63 9.40
CA PHE A 179 -8.14 11.21 9.46
C PHE A 179 -8.14 12.49 10.28
N THR A 180 -8.79 13.52 9.76
CA THR A 180 -9.08 14.78 10.45
C THR A 180 -10.53 14.84 10.91
N GLN A 181 -11.43 14.17 10.17
CA GLN A 181 -12.83 13.96 10.52
C GLN A 181 -13.18 12.52 10.18
N LEU A 182 -13.93 11.85 11.03
CA LEU A 182 -14.31 10.46 10.83
C LEU A 182 -15.61 10.14 11.56
N GLN A 183 -16.45 9.39 10.90
CA GLN A 183 -17.61 8.68 11.44
C GLN A 183 -17.40 7.19 11.18
N ILE A 184 -17.50 6.36 12.20
CA ILE A 184 -17.43 4.91 12.11
C ILE A 184 -18.82 4.36 12.43
N GLY A 185 -19.41 3.64 11.48
CA GLY A 185 -20.77 3.11 11.60
C GLY A 185 -21.84 4.19 11.59
N GLY A 186 -23.07 3.80 11.97
CA GLY A 186 -24.22 4.68 12.00
C GLY A 186 -24.83 4.94 10.62
N ASP A 187 -25.56 6.06 10.49
CA ASP A 187 -26.20 6.45 9.23
C ASP A 187 -25.18 7.13 8.30
N ILE A 188 -24.65 6.37 7.34
CA ILE A 188 -23.74 6.84 6.32
C ILE A 188 -24.49 6.96 4.99
N ASP A 189 -24.35 8.11 4.32
CA ASP A 189 -24.99 8.39 3.04
C ASP A 189 -24.64 7.32 1.99
N ARG A 190 -25.65 6.62 1.49
CA ARG A 190 -25.57 5.59 0.45
C ARG A 190 -26.16 6.04 -0.89
N SER A 191 -26.72 7.25 -0.98
CA SER A 191 -27.42 7.76 -2.16
C SER A 191 -26.54 7.83 -3.42
N TRP A 192 -25.24 7.84 -3.22
CA TRP A 192 -24.26 7.86 -4.32
C TRP A 192 -24.04 6.49 -4.99
N ILE A 193 -24.48 5.37 -4.38
CA ILE A 193 -24.29 4.01 -4.91
C ILE A 193 -25.04 3.85 -6.22
N ASP A 194 -26.31 4.18 -6.26
CA ASP A 194 -27.13 4.09 -7.48
C ASP A 194 -26.64 5.01 -8.60
N ALA A 195 -26.11 6.18 -8.24
CA ALA A 195 -25.52 7.12 -9.19
C ALA A 195 -24.15 6.68 -9.71
N ALA A 196 -23.49 5.76 -9.00
CA ALA A 196 -22.16 5.22 -9.34
C ALA A 196 -22.24 3.99 -10.27
N ALA A 197 -23.42 3.36 -10.37
CA ALA A 197 -23.61 2.21 -11.25
C ALA A 197 -23.33 2.60 -12.71
N PRO A 198 -22.49 1.81 -13.43
CA PRO A 198 -22.22 2.06 -14.84
C PRO A 198 -23.52 1.88 -15.63
N GLY A 199 -24.07 2.94 -16.15
CA GLY A 199 -25.29 2.93 -16.96
C GLY A 199 -26.23 4.10 -16.74
N ASN A 200 -26.19 4.76 -15.58
CA ASN A 200 -27.21 5.76 -15.25
C ASN A 200 -26.80 7.23 -15.46
N SER A 201 -25.57 7.55 -15.79
CA SER A 201 -25.16 8.96 -15.75
C SER A 201 -24.22 9.52 -16.81
N LEU A 202 -23.64 8.74 -17.75
CA LEU A 202 -22.84 9.34 -18.84
C LEU A 202 -22.94 8.56 -20.15
N PRO A 203 -23.12 9.23 -21.32
CA PRO A 203 -23.18 8.63 -22.66
C PRO A 203 -21.78 8.34 -23.24
N VAL A 204 -20.73 8.26 -22.43
CA VAL A 204 -19.37 8.02 -22.88
C VAL A 204 -18.95 6.62 -22.44
N SER A 205 -18.68 5.75 -23.41
CA SER A 205 -18.04 4.46 -23.14
C SER A 205 -16.72 4.71 -22.39
N PRO A 206 -16.50 4.07 -21.23
CA PRO A 206 -15.26 4.27 -20.49
C PRO A 206 -14.07 3.85 -21.33
N GLU A 207 -13.01 4.63 -21.29
CA GLU A 207 -11.71 4.15 -21.75
C GLU A 207 -11.26 3.04 -20.77
N VAL A 208 -11.34 1.79 -21.23
CA VAL A 208 -10.92 0.65 -20.42
C VAL A 208 -9.41 0.54 -20.52
N ILE A 209 -8.71 0.93 -19.46
CA ILE A 209 -7.29 0.57 -19.32
C ILE A 209 -7.26 -0.91 -18.92
N LYS A 210 -7.11 -1.76 -19.93
CA LYS A 210 -6.97 -3.20 -19.70
C LYS A 210 -5.74 -3.44 -18.85
N GLY A 211 -5.86 -4.36 -17.90
CA GLY A 211 -4.72 -4.97 -17.23
C GLY A 211 -3.74 -5.50 -18.28
N GLY A 212 -2.46 -5.59 -17.93
CA GLY A 212 -1.48 -6.17 -18.84
C GLY A 212 -1.75 -7.66 -19.07
N THR A 213 -1.14 -8.20 -20.11
CA THR A 213 -1.15 -9.64 -20.39
C THR A 213 -0.08 -10.33 -19.51
N PRO A 214 -0.41 -11.37 -18.75
CA PRO A 214 0.58 -12.16 -18.03
C PRO A 214 1.66 -12.69 -18.97
N VAL A 215 2.92 -12.53 -18.58
CA VAL A 215 4.07 -12.97 -19.37
C VAL A 215 5.13 -13.63 -18.48
N ASN A 216 6.04 -14.36 -19.11
CA ASN A 216 7.33 -14.71 -18.54
C ASN A 216 8.40 -14.01 -19.38
N SER A 217 8.90 -12.90 -18.91
CA SER A 217 9.89 -12.11 -19.63
C SER A 217 11.28 -12.74 -19.63
N GLY A 218 11.52 -13.70 -18.75
CA GLY A 218 12.85 -14.29 -18.53
C GLY A 218 13.78 -13.42 -17.66
N TRP A 219 13.33 -12.29 -17.16
CA TRP A 219 14.11 -11.45 -16.24
C TRP A 219 13.82 -11.77 -14.79
N ALA A 220 14.85 -11.75 -13.95
CA ALA A 220 14.74 -11.96 -12.52
C ALA A 220 15.69 -11.03 -11.75
N ALA A 221 15.29 -10.67 -10.53
CA ALA A 221 16.14 -9.97 -9.58
C ALA A 221 16.72 -10.98 -8.61
N ASP A 222 18.07 -11.07 -8.54
CA ASP A 222 18.78 -12.06 -7.72
C ASP A 222 18.98 -11.60 -6.27
N ALA A 223 18.89 -10.29 -6.00
CA ALA A 223 19.12 -9.72 -4.66
C ALA A 223 17.88 -8.96 -4.16
N LEU A 224 16.73 -9.63 -4.12
CA LEU A 224 15.54 -9.10 -3.46
C LEU A 224 15.74 -9.09 -1.93
N PRO A 225 15.19 -8.09 -1.20
CA PRO A 225 15.14 -8.16 0.25
C PRO A 225 14.38 -9.41 0.71
N ALA A 226 14.76 -9.96 1.87
CA ALA A 226 14.10 -11.14 2.42
C ALA A 226 12.58 -10.95 2.50
N GLY A 227 11.80 -11.97 2.14
CA GLY A 227 10.33 -11.94 2.17
C GLY A 227 9.64 -11.27 1.00
N PHE A 228 10.34 -10.54 0.14
CA PHE A 228 9.76 -10.06 -1.11
C PHE A 228 9.53 -11.23 -2.07
N LYS A 229 8.32 -11.34 -2.59
CA LYS A 229 7.91 -12.38 -3.54
C LYS A 229 7.35 -11.71 -4.80
N LYS A 230 7.60 -12.32 -5.96
CA LYS A 230 6.96 -11.89 -7.21
C LYS A 230 5.44 -12.11 -7.09
N THR A 231 4.68 -11.05 -7.23
CA THR A 231 3.21 -11.07 -7.16
C THR A 231 2.58 -10.90 -8.53
N MET A 232 3.28 -10.27 -9.46
CA MET A 232 2.76 -10.00 -10.81
C MET A 232 3.92 -9.90 -11.80
N GLU A 233 3.67 -10.38 -13.04
CA GLU A 233 4.54 -10.13 -14.19
C GLU A 233 3.65 -10.03 -15.44
N ILE A 234 3.60 -8.84 -16.04
CA ILE A 234 2.70 -8.52 -17.15
C ILE A 234 3.40 -7.65 -18.20
N GLU A 235 2.94 -7.77 -19.45
CA GLU A 235 3.15 -6.74 -20.47
C GLU A 235 1.92 -5.84 -20.56
N ARG A 236 2.12 -4.52 -20.57
CA ARG A 236 1.03 -3.57 -20.69
C ARG A 236 1.41 -2.37 -21.56
N PRO A 237 0.44 -1.78 -22.30
CA PRO A 237 0.67 -0.52 -22.96
C PRO A 237 0.84 0.59 -21.91
N MET A 238 1.80 1.48 -22.13
CA MET A 238 1.98 2.69 -21.35
C MET A 238 1.83 3.93 -22.21
N ARG A 239 1.15 4.94 -21.67
CA ARG A 239 0.94 6.20 -22.38
C ARG A 239 2.27 6.85 -22.73
N GLY A 240 2.44 7.23 -24.00
CA GLY A 240 3.67 7.82 -24.51
C GLY A 240 4.74 6.82 -24.92
N ARG A 241 4.47 5.51 -24.82
CA ARG A 241 5.36 4.45 -25.32
C ARG A 241 4.78 3.79 -26.56
N GLN A 242 5.64 3.47 -27.53
CA GLN A 242 5.23 2.79 -28.78
C GLN A 242 5.11 1.27 -28.60
N THR A 243 5.88 0.70 -27.70
CA THR A 243 5.90 -0.73 -27.38
C THR A 243 5.33 -0.97 -25.98
N PRO A 244 4.71 -2.14 -25.75
CA PRO A 244 4.31 -2.53 -24.40
C PRO A 244 5.52 -2.58 -23.47
N VAL A 245 5.30 -2.24 -22.20
CA VAL A 245 6.30 -2.28 -21.15
C VAL A 245 6.07 -3.51 -20.29
N THR A 246 7.13 -4.28 -20.03
CA THR A 246 7.08 -5.38 -19.06
C THR A 246 7.12 -4.79 -17.65
N GLN A 247 6.19 -5.20 -16.80
CA GLN A 247 6.17 -4.85 -15.39
C GLN A 247 6.23 -6.10 -14.53
N ILE A 248 7.22 -6.16 -13.63
CA ILE A 248 7.35 -7.20 -12.61
C ILE A 248 7.13 -6.52 -11.25
N VAL A 249 6.24 -7.07 -10.41
CA VAL A 249 5.97 -6.55 -9.07
C VAL A 249 6.38 -7.55 -8.02
N PHE A 250 7.12 -7.06 -7.04
CA PHE A 250 7.50 -7.80 -5.83
C PHE A 250 6.89 -7.12 -4.62
N SER A 251 6.46 -7.90 -3.62
CA SER A 251 5.93 -7.36 -2.37
C SER A 251 6.25 -8.27 -1.19
N ASP A 252 6.41 -7.68 -0.01
CA ASP A 252 6.50 -8.37 1.28
C ASP A 252 5.20 -8.26 2.10
N GLY A 253 4.16 -7.62 1.51
CA GLY A 253 2.86 -7.36 2.12
C GLY A 253 2.68 -5.91 2.60
N LEU A 254 3.71 -5.25 3.12
CA LEU A 254 3.66 -3.81 3.48
C LEU A 254 4.23 -2.92 2.40
N SER A 255 5.33 -3.32 1.80
CA SER A 255 6.02 -2.57 0.75
C SER A 255 5.95 -3.30 -0.58
N ALA A 256 6.08 -2.56 -1.68
CA ALA A 256 6.18 -3.12 -3.02
C ALA A 256 7.29 -2.47 -3.82
N ILE A 257 7.85 -3.27 -4.73
CA ILE A 257 8.85 -2.86 -5.71
C ILE A 257 8.33 -3.26 -7.08
N SER A 258 8.23 -2.31 -8.00
CA SER A 258 7.92 -2.55 -9.41
C SER A 258 9.17 -2.36 -10.25
N VAL A 259 9.43 -3.32 -11.13
CA VAL A 259 10.49 -3.25 -12.16
C VAL A 259 9.80 -3.09 -13.50
N PHE A 260 10.09 -2.01 -14.20
CA PHE A 260 9.65 -1.76 -15.57
C PHE A 260 10.81 -2.01 -16.51
N ILE A 261 10.56 -2.70 -17.62
CA ILE A 261 11.55 -3.07 -18.62
C ILE A 261 10.99 -2.67 -19.98
N GLU A 262 11.74 -1.85 -20.71
CA GLU A 262 11.39 -1.37 -22.04
C GLU A 262 12.64 -1.23 -22.91
N PRO A 263 12.52 -1.29 -24.26
CA PRO A 263 13.65 -0.98 -25.13
C PRO A 263 14.20 0.42 -24.84
N ASP A 264 15.51 0.57 -24.80
CA ASP A 264 16.15 1.87 -24.71
C ASP A 264 15.93 2.62 -26.04
N ASP A 265 15.39 3.82 -25.97
CA ASP A 265 15.13 4.67 -27.14
C ASP A 265 16.32 5.59 -27.47
N GLY A 266 17.40 5.47 -26.71
CA GLY A 266 18.63 6.26 -26.89
C GLY A 266 18.55 7.70 -26.38
N ASP A 267 17.56 8.00 -25.53
CA ASP A 267 17.45 9.30 -24.88
C ASP A 267 18.63 9.49 -23.89
N GLU A 268 19.33 10.62 -24.00
CA GLU A 268 20.47 10.95 -23.12
C GLU A 268 20.08 11.01 -21.64
N ASP A 269 18.82 11.31 -21.32
CA ASP A 269 18.27 11.34 -19.97
C ASP A 269 18.14 9.91 -19.35
N ASN A 270 18.26 8.86 -20.15
CA ASN A 270 18.19 7.46 -19.69
C ASN A 270 19.50 6.91 -19.10
N VAL A 271 20.55 7.71 -18.96
CA VAL A 271 21.89 7.21 -18.59
C VAL A 271 21.90 6.47 -17.25
N SER A 272 21.50 7.06 -16.20
CA SER A 272 21.07 6.49 -14.91
C SER A 272 20.67 7.61 -13.97
N GLY A 273 19.65 7.36 -13.14
CA GLY A 273 19.18 8.40 -12.24
C GLY A 273 18.44 7.87 -11.04
N LEU A 274 18.64 8.51 -9.91
CA LEU A 274 17.90 8.28 -8.69
C LEU A 274 17.00 9.49 -8.42
N SER A 275 15.71 9.24 -8.19
CA SER A 275 14.77 10.25 -7.73
C SER A 275 13.90 9.73 -6.60
N SER A 276 13.39 10.66 -5.77
CA SER A 276 12.60 10.32 -4.58
C SER A 276 11.41 11.24 -4.45
N ARG A 277 10.29 10.69 -3.97
CA ARG A 277 9.09 11.45 -3.61
C ARG A 277 8.41 10.77 -2.43
N GLY A 278 8.46 11.39 -1.25
CA GLY A 278 8.01 10.76 -0.02
C GLY A 278 8.76 9.44 0.23
N ALA A 279 8.03 8.36 0.50
CA ALA A 279 8.61 7.02 0.68
C ALA A 279 8.96 6.31 -0.63
N VAL A 280 8.52 6.83 -1.79
CA VAL A 280 8.78 6.22 -3.10
C VAL A 280 10.13 6.65 -3.61
N ASN A 281 11.01 5.67 -3.86
CA ASN A 281 12.26 5.86 -4.57
C ASN A 281 12.19 5.21 -5.95
N LEU A 282 12.79 5.86 -6.93
CA LEU A 282 12.91 5.42 -8.31
C LEU A 282 14.39 5.42 -8.70
N TYR A 283 14.85 4.32 -9.26
CA TYR A 283 16.17 4.22 -9.87
C TYR A 283 16.05 3.61 -11.26
N HIS A 284 16.67 4.23 -12.26
CA HIS A 284 16.69 3.72 -13.63
C HIS A 284 18.10 3.60 -14.17
N LYS A 285 18.29 2.70 -15.13
CA LYS A 285 19.58 2.42 -15.76
C LYS A 285 19.37 1.64 -17.06
N VAL A 286 20.17 1.94 -18.06
CA VAL A 286 20.21 1.16 -19.30
C VAL A 286 21.18 -0.02 -19.13
N VAL A 287 20.74 -1.21 -19.45
CA VAL A 287 21.54 -2.45 -19.43
C VAL A 287 21.21 -3.27 -20.67
N ALA A 288 22.21 -3.59 -21.48
CA ALA A 288 22.08 -4.41 -22.69
C ALA A 288 20.97 -3.91 -23.67
N GLY A 289 20.87 -2.59 -23.88
CA GLY A 289 19.88 -1.97 -24.78
C GLY A 289 18.45 -1.99 -24.25
N GLN A 290 18.26 -2.22 -22.96
CA GLN A 290 16.97 -2.13 -22.28
C GLN A 290 17.06 -1.07 -21.18
N LEU A 291 16.05 -0.22 -21.07
CA LEU A 291 15.86 0.67 -19.95
C LEU A 291 15.13 -0.08 -18.83
N PHE A 292 15.79 -0.19 -17.69
CA PHE A 292 15.20 -0.71 -16.45
C PHE A 292 14.86 0.45 -15.54
N THR A 293 13.63 0.48 -15.05
CA THR A 293 13.20 1.44 -14.02
C THR A 293 12.65 0.65 -12.84
N VAL A 294 13.27 0.80 -11.68
CA VAL A 294 12.81 0.19 -10.42
C VAL A 294 12.20 1.28 -9.55
N VAL A 295 10.95 1.07 -9.14
CA VAL A 295 10.19 1.99 -8.30
C VAL A 295 9.70 1.24 -7.07
N GLY A 296 9.87 1.79 -5.87
CA GLY A 296 9.40 1.12 -4.66
C GLY A 296 9.26 2.05 -3.46
N GLU A 297 8.37 1.67 -2.54
CA GLU A 297 8.25 2.28 -1.21
C GLU A 297 9.23 1.63 -0.26
N VAL A 298 10.49 1.76 -0.62
CA VAL A 298 11.65 1.20 0.09
C VAL A 298 12.79 2.22 0.03
N PRO A 299 13.79 2.14 0.92
CA PRO A 299 14.96 3.01 0.86
C PRO A 299 15.66 3.02 -0.51
N ALA A 300 16.27 4.13 -0.88
CA ALA A 300 16.99 4.28 -2.16
C ALA A 300 18.01 3.17 -2.44
N ARG A 301 18.75 2.73 -1.41
CA ARG A 301 19.69 1.60 -1.50
C ARG A 301 19.04 0.31 -1.99
N THR A 302 17.76 0.11 -1.70
CA THR A 302 17.02 -1.09 -2.08
C THR A 302 16.66 -1.09 -3.56
N VAL A 303 16.14 0.02 -4.10
CA VAL A 303 15.85 0.11 -5.54
C VAL A 303 17.13 -0.03 -6.37
N ILE A 304 18.25 0.52 -5.89
CA ILE A 304 19.58 0.35 -6.51
C ILE A 304 20.02 -1.12 -6.46
N GLN A 305 19.98 -1.76 -5.29
CA GLN A 305 20.35 -3.17 -5.11
C GLN A 305 19.51 -4.09 -6.01
N VAL A 306 18.20 -3.88 -6.06
CA VAL A 306 17.31 -4.68 -6.90
C VAL A 306 17.65 -4.53 -8.36
N LEU A 307 17.82 -3.29 -8.87
CA LEU A 307 18.14 -3.05 -10.27
C LEU A 307 19.51 -3.65 -10.64
N ASP A 308 20.53 -3.46 -9.82
CA ASP A 308 21.88 -3.99 -10.09
C ASP A 308 21.93 -5.52 -10.04
N SER A 309 20.93 -6.17 -9.43
CA SER A 309 20.81 -7.63 -9.37
C SER A 309 19.99 -8.24 -10.51
N ILE A 310 19.38 -7.42 -11.39
CA ILE A 310 18.56 -7.94 -12.48
C ILE A 310 19.42 -8.70 -13.48
N ARG A 311 18.97 -9.91 -13.82
CA ARG A 311 19.63 -10.81 -14.79
C ARG A 311 18.60 -11.47 -15.70
N TYR A 312 18.98 -11.68 -16.94
CA TYR A 312 18.20 -12.52 -17.87
C TYR A 312 18.50 -14.00 -17.59
N LYS A 313 17.47 -14.77 -17.26
CA LYS A 313 17.56 -16.20 -16.96
C LYS A 313 17.09 -17.08 -18.12
N GLY A 314 16.57 -16.46 -19.22
CA GLY A 314 15.93 -17.16 -20.30
C GLY A 314 14.44 -17.40 -20.05
N LYS A 315 13.73 -17.75 -21.11
CA LYS A 315 12.28 -18.11 -21.07
C LYS A 315 12.14 -19.58 -20.78
#